data_06591ee7957042307536b963465f5fc1
#
_entry.id   06591ee7957042307536b963465f5fc1
#
_cell.length_a   1.000
_cell.length_b   1.000
_cell.length_c   1.000
_cell.angle_alpha   90.00
_cell.angle_beta   90.00
_cell.angle_gamma   90.00
#
_symmetry.space_group_name_H-M   'P 1'
#
loop_
_entity.id
_entity.type
_entity.pdbx_description
1 polymer ?
#
loop_
_entity_poly.entity_id
_entity_poly.type
_entity_poly.pdbx_seq_one_letter_code
_entity_poly.pdbx_strand_id
1 'polypeptide(L)'
;PAKKTEVIGRVSKASKDLAEKAMQAADETFKTWKKVDPAIRADVLFKAAAIIRRRKHEFSALLTKEAGKPWAEADADTAEAIDFLEYYGRQMLRIKNGQPVESRPGEYNRYDYIPLGIGIVISPWNFPFAIMAGTTVAALVTGNTVLLKPASTTPVVAYKFIEVLEEAGLPAGAVNFVPGSGAEVGDYLVDHPKTRFISFTGSRDVGLRINQRASVLNDGQIWIKRVIAEMGGKDTIVVDKEADLELAAQSIVKSAFGFSGQKCSACSRAVIVEDVYDQVVNRVEELTNALTVGDPTDFSNFMATVIDQAAFNKITEYIEIGKGEGRLVAGGTADDSVGYFVQPTVFADVEPSARIMKEEIFGPVVAIAKAKDFDQAIEIANDTEYGLTGAVITTNRVN
;
A
#
# COMPACT_ATOMS: atom_id res chain seq x y z
N PRO A 1 -8.99 -11.22 -10.71
CA PRO A 1 -9.45 -10.10 -11.56
C PRO A 1 -9.29 -10.36 -13.06
N ALA A 2 -8.24 -11.10 -13.49
CA ALA A 2 -7.98 -11.35 -14.90
C ALA A 2 -8.99 -12.30 -15.56
N LYS A 3 -9.60 -13.18 -14.78
CA LYS A 3 -10.64 -14.10 -15.23
C LYS A 3 -11.73 -14.22 -14.16
N LYS A 4 -12.85 -13.55 -14.39
CA LYS A 4 -13.97 -13.46 -13.42
C LYS A 4 -14.52 -14.81 -12.95
N THR A 5 -14.36 -15.86 -13.76
CA THR A 5 -14.87 -17.21 -13.47
C THR A 5 -13.87 -18.11 -12.73
N GLU A 6 -12.61 -17.68 -12.56
CA GLU A 6 -11.58 -18.46 -11.87
C GLU A 6 -11.68 -18.25 -10.36
N VAL A 7 -11.86 -19.34 -9.61
CA VAL A 7 -11.88 -19.34 -8.15
C VAL A 7 -10.51 -19.77 -7.63
N ILE A 8 -9.80 -18.87 -6.96
CA ILE A 8 -8.46 -19.10 -6.41
C ILE A 8 -8.54 -19.71 -5.03
N GLY A 9 -9.53 -19.32 -4.24
CA GLY A 9 -9.74 -19.79 -2.89
C GLY A 9 -11.07 -19.33 -2.32
N ARG A 10 -11.39 -19.84 -1.14
CA ARG A 10 -12.57 -19.43 -0.37
C ARG A 10 -12.14 -19.13 1.07
N VAL A 11 -12.51 -17.98 1.57
CA VAL A 11 -12.20 -17.54 2.94
C VAL A 11 -13.51 -17.20 3.64
N SER A 12 -13.71 -17.76 4.83
CA SER A 12 -14.88 -17.46 5.66
C SER A 12 -14.75 -16.05 6.23
N LYS A 13 -15.83 -15.26 6.18
CA LYS A 13 -15.86 -13.94 6.81
C LYS A 13 -16.09 -14.07 8.32
N ALA A 14 -15.35 -13.31 9.10
CA ALA A 14 -15.57 -13.21 10.52
C ALA A 14 -16.83 -12.38 10.84
N SER A 15 -17.53 -12.78 11.88
CA SER A 15 -18.57 -11.99 12.55
C SER A 15 -17.97 -11.18 13.70
N LYS A 16 -18.77 -10.29 14.29
CA LYS A 16 -18.39 -9.58 15.54
C LYS A 16 -18.05 -10.55 16.68
N ASP A 17 -18.77 -11.65 16.80
CA ASP A 17 -18.51 -12.66 17.84
C ASP A 17 -17.15 -13.35 17.63
N LEU A 18 -16.76 -13.61 16.38
CA LEU A 18 -15.43 -14.14 16.07
C LEU A 18 -14.34 -13.09 16.30
N ALA A 19 -14.61 -11.83 15.99
CA ALA A 19 -13.70 -10.72 16.27
C ALA A 19 -13.47 -10.55 17.77
N GLU A 20 -14.53 -10.69 18.61
CA GLU A 20 -14.42 -10.67 20.08
C GLU A 20 -13.58 -11.85 20.60
N LYS A 21 -13.80 -13.07 20.10
CA LYS A 21 -12.98 -14.23 20.46
C LYS A 21 -11.50 -14.02 20.09
N ALA A 22 -11.23 -13.43 18.93
CA ALA A 22 -9.88 -13.08 18.51
C ALA A 22 -9.26 -12.02 19.42
N MET A 23 -10.04 -11.04 19.89
CA MET A 23 -9.61 -10.03 20.85
C MET A 23 -9.23 -10.65 22.18
N GLN A 24 -10.05 -11.59 22.68
CA GLN A 24 -9.77 -12.32 23.92
C GLN A 24 -8.49 -13.19 23.80
N ALA A 25 -8.31 -13.88 22.69
CA ALA A 25 -7.10 -14.67 22.42
C ALA A 25 -5.84 -13.78 22.38
N ALA A 26 -5.93 -12.62 21.72
CA ALA A 26 -4.85 -11.64 21.67
C ALA A 26 -4.50 -11.09 23.04
N ASP A 27 -5.52 -10.76 23.87
CA ASP A 27 -5.33 -10.25 25.21
C ASP A 27 -4.65 -11.27 26.14
N GLU A 28 -5.06 -12.53 26.06
CA GLU A 28 -4.45 -13.60 26.85
C GLU A 28 -3.00 -13.85 26.42
N THR A 29 -2.76 -13.96 25.14
CA THR A 29 -1.40 -14.19 24.60
C THR A 29 -0.47 -13.00 24.87
N PHE A 30 -0.97 -11.78 24.88
CA PHE A 30 -0.17 -10.59 25.19
C PHE A 30 0.51 -10.70 26.56
N LYS A 31 -0.12 -11.32 27.57
CA LYS A 31 0.43 -11.45 28.93
C LYS A 31 1.78 -12.19 28.95
N THR A 32 1.98 -13.12 28.03
CA THR A 32 3.20 -13.92 27.88
C THR A 32 4.11 -13.41 26.78
N TRP A 33 3.57 -13.10 25.59
CA TRP A 33 4.32 -12.66 24.42
C TRP A 33 5.16 -11.41 24.69
N LYS A 34 4.60 -10.42 25.39
CA LYS A 34 5.33 -9.19 25.76
C LYS A 34 6.58 -9.43 26.63
N LYS A 35 6.69 -10.61 27.27
CA LYS A 35 7.81 -10.98 28.15
C LYS A 35 8.87 -11.83 27.42
N VAL A 36 8.58 -12.29 26.23
CA VAL A 36 9.53 -13.06 25.40
C VAL A 36 10.70 -12.16 25.04
N ASP A 37 11.91 -12.68 25.11
CA ASP A 37 13.12 -11.94 24.75
C ASP A 37 12.99 -11.38 23.31
N PRO A 38 13.29 -10.11 23.10
CA PRO A 38 13.24 -9.48 21.77
C PRO A 38 14.03 -10.22 20.71
N ALA A 39 15.14 -10.88 21.07
CA ALA A 39 15.92 -11.67 20.13
C ALA A 39 15.19 -12.93 19.64
N ILE A 40 14.42 -13.58 20.54
CA ILE A 40 13.57 -14.72 20.16
C ILE A 40 12.44 -14.27 19.25
N ARG A 41 11.83 -13.12 19.52
CA ARG A 41 10.80 -12.56 18.62
C ARG A 41 11.37 -12.21 17.25
N ALA A 42 12.58 -11.66 17.18
CA ALA A 42 13.28 -11.36 15.93
C ALA A 42 13.62 -12.66 15.15
N ASP A 43 14.01 -13.72 15.85
CA ASP A 43 14.33 -15.01 15.23
C ASP A 43 13.11 -15.64 14.54
N VAL A 44 11.90 -15.47 15.08
CA VAL A 44 10.66 -15.87 14.40
C VAL A 44 10.53 -15.17 13.04
N LEU A 45 10.82 -13.87 12.98
CA LEU A 45 10.76 -13.12 11.73
C LEU A 45 11.79 -13.59 10.71
N PHE A 46 13.03 -13.86 11.15
CA PHE A 46 14.08 -14.38 10.27
C PHE A 46 13.74 -15.76 9.72
N LYS A 47 13.13 -16.63 10.55
CA LYS A 47 12.63 -17.94 10.10
C LYS A 47 11.51 -17.78 9.08
N ALA A 48 10.54 -16.90 9.32
CA ALA A 48 9.46 -16.59 8.38
C ALA A 48 10.01 -16.06 7.05
N ALA A 49 10.99 -15.14 7.08
CA ALA A 49 11.68 -14.64 5.88
C ALA A 49 12.34 -15.77 5.10
N ALA A 50 13.01 -16.70 5.77
CA ALA A 50 13.64 -17.85 5.14
C ALA A 50 12.61 -18.81 4.51
N ILE A 51 11.46 -19.02 5.14
CA ILE A 51 10.35 -19.83 4.60
C ILE A 51 9.81 -19.17 3.33
N ILE A 52 9.48 -17.89 3.38
CA ILE A 52 8.96 -17.16 2.20
C ILE A 52 9.98 -17.17 1.07
N ARG A 53 11.28 -16.99 1.35
CA ARG A 53 12.34 -17.04 0.34
C ARG A 53 12.40 -18.38 -0.39
N ARG A 54 12.19 -19.50 0.32
CA ARG A 54 12.09 -20.84 -0.31
C ARG A 54 10.80 -21.02 -1.12
N ARG A 55 9.71 -20.36 -0.73
CA ARG A 55 8.38 -20.45 -1.35
C ARG A 55 8.06 -19.23 -2.21
N LYS A 56 9.08 -18.46 -2.63
CA LYS A 56 8.92 -17.14 -3.28
C LYS A 56 7.96 -17.19 -4.47
N HIS A 57 8.15 -18.18 -5.34
CA HIS A 57 7.31 -18.32 -6.55
C HIS A 57 5.86 -18.70 -6.25
N GLU A 58 5.59 -19.40 -5.15
CA GLU A 58 4.21 -19.70 -4.70
C GLU A 58 3.50 -18.41 -4.32
N PHE A 59 4.13 -17.54 -3.54
CA PHE A 59 3.55 -16.25 -3.14
C PHE A 59 3.40 -15.30 -4.33
N SER A 60 4.40 -15.21 -5.20
CA SER A 60 4.32 -14.39 -6.41
C SER A 60 3.22 -14.86 -7.35
N ALA A 61 3.06 -16.18 -7.55
CA ALA A 61 1.96 -16.74 -8.34
C ALA A 61 0.58 -16.45 -7.73
N LEU A 62 0.49 -16.52 -6.39
CA LEU A 62 -0.75 -16.18 -5.69
C LEU A 62 -1.11 -14.70 -5.86
N LEU A 63 -0.15 -13.78 -5.75
CA LEU A 63 -0.34 -12.35 -6.00
C LEU A 63 -0.78 -12.07 -7.44
N THR A 64 -0.18 -12.77 -8.41
CA THR A 64 -0.58 -12.69 -9.82
C THR A 64 -2.03 -13.11 -10.02
N LYS A 65 -2.46 -14.18 -9.37
CA LYS A 65 -3.82 -14.72 -9.52
C LYS A 65 -4.86 -13.95 -8.70
N GLU A 66 -4.56 -13.58 -7.46
CA GLU A 66 -5.51 -12.95 -6.55
C GLU A 66 -5.65 -11.43 -6.78
N ALA A 67 -4.53 -10.73 -6.97
CA ALA A 67 -4.49 -9.28 -7.15
C ALA A 67 -4.38 -8.85 -8.63
N GLY A 68 -4.12 -9.77 -9.55
CA GLY A 68 -3.90 -9.43 -10.97
C GLY A 68 -2.55 -8.76 -11.22
N LYS A 69 -1.55 -8.96 -10.37
CA LYS A 69 -0.22 -8.37 -10.55
C LYS A 69 0.55 -9.06 -11.68
N PRO A 70 1.13 -8.31 -12.64
CA PRO A 70 2.16 -8.87 -13.51
C PRO A 70 3.31 -9.47 -12.70
N TRP A 71 4.02 -10.44 -13.27
CA TRP A 71 5.08 -11.17 -12.55
C TRP A 71 6.13 -10.29 -11.89
N ALA A 72 6.61 -9.26 -12.57
CA ALA A 72 7.62 -8.35 -12.01
C ALA A 72 7.11 -7.64 -10.74
N GLU A 73 5.86 -7.20 -10.74
CA GLU A 73 5.22 -6.55 -9.60
C GLU A 73 4.91 -7.55 -8.46
N ALA A 74 4.51 -8.77 -8.81
CA ALA A 74 4.25 -9.83 -7.84
C ALA A 74 5.55 -10.32 -7.16
N ASP A 75 6.63 -10.43 -7.94
CA ASP A 75 7.95 -10.79 -7.42
C ASP A 75 8.51 -9.72 -6.49
N ALA A 76 8.34 -8.44 -6.86
CA ALA A 76 8.75 -7.30 -6.04
C ALA A 76 7.97 -7.24 -4.71
N ASP A 77 6.64 -7.41 -4.73
CA ASP A 77 5.80 -7.46 -3.51
C ASP A 77 6.25 -8.59 -2.57
N THR A 78 6.55 -9.78 -3.13
CA THR A 78 7.07 -10.91 -2.33
C THR A 78 8.45 -10.61 -1.76
N ALA A 79 9.34 -10.00 -2.54
CA ALA A 79 10.68 -9.63 -2.08
C ALA A 79 10.62 -8.58 -0.97
N GLU A 80 9.78 -7.57 -1.12
CA GLU A 80 9.57 -6.53 -0.11
C GLU A 80 8.99 -7.09 1.20
N ALA A 81 8.09 -8.08 1.14
CA ALA A 81 7.62 -8.78 2.33
C ALA A 81 8.77 -9.47 3.09
N ILE A 82 9.70 -10.11 2.37
CA ILE A 82 10.92 -10.69 2.96
C ILE A 82 11.79 -9.59 3.59
N ASP A 83 11.97 -8.47 2.90
CA ASP A 83 12.79 -7.37 3.38
C ASP A 83 12.21 -6.74 4.65
N PHE A 84 10.89 -6.59 4.77
CA PHE A 84 10.26 -6.12 6.00
C PHE A 84 10.49 -7.05 7.18
N LEU A 85 10.42 -8.38 6.99
CA LEU A 85 10.72 -9.35 8.04
C LEU A 85 12.17 -9.21 8.53
N GLU A 86 13.12 -9.15 7.61
CA GLU A 86 14.54 -8.96 7.90
C GLU A 86 14.80 -7.60 8.56
N TYR A 87 14.20 -6.54 8.03
CA TYR A 87 14.39 -5.18 8.52
C TYR A 87 13.87 -5.02 9.96
N TYR A 88 12.62 -5.37 10.22
CA TYR A 88 12.03 -5.20 11.54
C TYR A 88 12.64 -6.13 12.60
N GLY A 89 13.06 -7.34 12.21
CA GLY A 89 13.84 -8.21 13.08
C GLY A 89 15.15 -7.53 13.52
N ARG A 90 15.90 -6.96 12.58
CA ARG A 90 17.16 -6.24 12.86
C ARG A 90 16.93 -4.95 13.66
N GLN A 91 15.89 -4.19 13.33
CA GLN A 91 15.56 -2.98 14.08
C GLN A 91 15.22 -3.31 15.55
N MET A 92 14.48 -4.39 15.80
CA MET A 92 14.21 -4.84 17.18
C MET A 92 15.50 -5.19 17.93
N LEU A 93 16.43 -5.90 17.28
CA LEU A 93 17.74 -6.21 17.88
C LEU A 93 18.55 -4.94 18.21
N ARG A 94 18.43 -3.90 17.36
CA ARG A 94 19.11 -2.62 17.59
C ARG A 94 18.59 -1.89 18.81
N ILE A 95 17.27 -1.92 19.05
CA ILE A 95 16.63 -1.15 20.14
C ILE A 95 16.34 -1.99 21.41
N LYS A 96 16.62 -3.28 21.42
CA LYS A 96 16.26 -4.20 22.52
C LYS A 96 16.84 -3.82 23.88
N ASN A 97 17.95 -3.11 23.90
CA ASN A 97 18.62 -2.69 25.13
C ASN A 97 18.23 -1.24 25.54
N GLY A 98 17.20 -0.69 24.92
CA GLY A 98 16.77 0.69 25.16
C GLY A 98 17.64 1.74 24.49
N GLN A 99 17.65 2.93 25.04
CA GLN A 99 18.47 4.05 24.57
C GLN A 99 19.48 4.45 25.65
N PRO A 100 20.66 4.97 25.26
CA PRO A 100 21.58 5.56 26.21
C PRO A 100 20.91 6.71 26.97
N VAL A 101 21.15 6.77 28.26
CA VAL A 101 20.70 7.85 29.13
C VAL A 101 21.87 8.37 29.96
N GLU A 102 21.79 9.62 30.37
CA GLU A 102 22.82 10.23 31.22
C GLU A 102 22.79 9.59 32.61
N SER A 103 23.96 9.20 33.09
CA SER A 103 24.13 8.66 34.45
C SER A 103 24.46 9.78 35.42
N ARG A 104 23.82 9.79 36.60
CA ARG A 104 24.10 10.71 37.69
C ARG A 104 24.52 9.96 38.95
N PRO A 105 25.38 10.53 39.78
CA PRO A 105 25.76 9.90 41.02
C PRO A 105 24.56 9.62 41.92
N GLY A 106 24.40 8.36 42.35
CA GLY A 106 23.29 7.90 43.18
C GLY A 106 21.99 7.56 42.43
N GLU A 107 21.96 7.68 41.07
CA GLU A 107 20.81 7.34 40.26
C GLU A 107 21.17 6.18 39.30
N TYR A 108 20.17 5.32 39.05
CA TYR A 108 20.23 4.29 37.99
C TYR A 108 19.16 4.61 36.96
N ASN A 109 19.56 5.31 35.91
CA ASN A 109 18.67 5.75 34.85
C ASN A 109 18.59 4.70 33.73
N ARG A 110 17.38 4.44 33.26
CA ARG A 110 17.12 3.46 32.20
C ARG A 110 15.99 3.92 31.28
N TYR A 111 16.17 3.73 30.00
CA TYR A 111 15.16 3.99 28.98
C TYR A 111 14.87 2.72 28.18
N ASP A 112 13.71 2.14 28.39
CA ASP A 112 13.29 0.91 27.71
C ASP A 112 12.07 1.15 26.84
N TYR A 113 12.00 0.39 25.74
CA TYR A 113 10.80 0.30 24.92
C TYR A 113 9.89 -0.81 25.44
N ILE A 114 8.62 -0.51 25.66
CA ILE A 114 7.62 -1.47 26.15
C ILE A 114 6.52 -1.68 25.10
N PRO A 115 6.01 -2.92 24.95
CA PRO A 115 4.85 -3.21 24.11
C PRO A 115 3.61 -2.45 24.55
N LEU A 116 2.83 -1.96 23.60
CA LEU A 116 1.60 -1.21 23.87
C LEU A 116 0.43 -2.12 24.28
N GLY A 117 0.28 -3.26 23.60
CA GLY A 117 -0.84 -4.17 23.80
C GLY A 117 -1.37 -4.73 22.48
N ILE A 118 -2.68 -4.70 22.30
CA ILE A 118 -3.33 -5.25 21.10
C ILE A 118 -3.37 -4.21 19.99
N GLY A 119 -2.80 -4.54 18.85
CA GLY A 119 -2.85 -3.75 17.62
C GLY A 119 -3.85 -4.30 16.61
N ILE A 120 -4.51 -3.41 15.90
CA ILE A 120 -5.34 -3.76 14.74
C ILE A 120 -4.58 -3.40 13.49
N VAL A 121 -4.33 -4.38 12.62
CA VAL A 121 -3.73 -4.17 11.30
C VAL A 121 -4.82 -4.30 10.24
N ILE A 122 -5.05 -3.23 9.50
CA ILE A 122 -6.01 -3.18 8.40
C ILE A 122 -5.22 -2.89 7.13
N SER A 123 -5.02 -3.92 6.31
CA SER A 123 -4.11 -3.87 5.17
C SER A 123 -4.85 -3.61 3.85
N PRO A 124 -4.15 -3.02 2.85
CA PRO A 124 -4.72 -2.76 1.54
C PRO A 124 -4.68 -4.01 0.65
N TRP A 125 -5.35 -3.92 -0.50
CA TRP A 125 -5.36 -4.98 -1.50
C TRP A 125 -4.27 -4.85 -2.58
N ASN A 126 -3.69 -3.66 -2.74
CA ASN A 126 -2.75 -3.40 -3.84
C ASN A 126 -1.31 -3.88 -3.55
N PHE A 127 -0.91 -3.92 -2.28
CA PHE A 127 0.28 -4.62 -1.79
C PHE A 127 -0.15 -5.58 -0.68
N PRO A 128 -0.93 -6.62 -1.04
CA PRO A 128 -1.60 -7.45 -0.05
C PRO A 128 -0.66 -8.36 0.72
N PHE A 129 0.58 -8.49 0.27
CA PHE A 129 1.61 -9.23 0.97
C PHE A 129 2.61 -8.31 1.67
N ALA A 130 3.33 -7.44 0.98
CA ALA A 130 4.38 -6.62 1.58
C ALA A 130 3.87 -5.69 2.69
N ILE A 131 2.86 -4.85 2.40
CA ILE A 131 2.36 -3.89 3.38
C ILE A 131 1.68 -4.62 4.54
N MET A 132 0.91 -5.65 4.26
CA MET A 132 0.27 -6.48 5.27
C MET A 132 1.32 -7.16 6.18
N ALA A 133 2.34 -7.79 5.62
CA ALA A 133 3.41 -8.41 6.36
C ALA A 133 4.20 -7.38 7.18
N GLY A 134 4.63 -6.27 6.56
CA GLY A 134 5.41 -5.23 7.21
C GLY A 134 4.75 -4.65 8.45
N THR A 135 3.49 -4.22 8.34
CA THR A 135 2.74 -3.65 9.46
C THR A 135 2.45 -4.68 10.56
N THR A 136 2.17 -5.92 10.18
CA THR A 136 1.92 -7.02 11.13
C THR A 136 3.18 -7.36 11.93
N VAL A 137 4.32 -7.58 11.24
CA VAL A 137 5.53 -8.04 11.91
C VAL A 137 6.23 -6.94 12.70
N ALA A 138 6.10 -5.67 12.30
CA ALA A 138 6.56 -4.53 13.10
C ALA A 138 5.88 -4.51 14.48
N ALA A 139 4.58 -4.77 14.51
CA ALA A 139 3.81 -4.88 15.74
C ALA A 139 4.20 -6.12 16.58
N LEU A 140 4.31 -7.28 15.94
CA LEU A 140 4.62 -8.55 16.61
C LEU A 140 6.04 -8.56 17.22
N VAL A 141 7.05 -8.12 16.49
CA VAL A 141 8.45 -8.18 16.96
C VAL A 141 8.68 -7.26 18.16
N THR A 142 7.91 -6.16 18.26
CA THR A 142 7.94 -5.25 19.42
C THR A 142 7.16 -5.78 20.62
N GLY A 143 6.60 -7.01 20.53
CA GLY A 143 5.94 -7.71 21.65
C GLY A 143 4.45 -7.42 21.79
N ASN A 144 3.85 -6.79 20.81
CA ASN A 144 2.39 -6.62 20.73
C ASN A 144 1.72 -7.87 20.15
N THR A 145 0.43 -8.03 20.39
CA THR A 145 -0.42 -8.99 19.68
C THR A 145 -1.27 -8.27 18.63
N VAL A 146 -1.65 -8.97 17.58
CA VAL A 146 -2.27 -8.37 16.39
C VAL A 146 -3.57 -9.09 16.02
N LEU A 147 -4.61 -8.30 15.71
CA LEU A 147 -5.72 -8.75 14.91
C LEU A 147 -5.50 -8.24 13.48
N LEU A 148 -5.32 -9.16 12.55
CA LEU A 148 -5.08 -8.87 11.15
C LEU A 148 -6.39 -8.94 10.36
N LYS A 149 -6.85 -7.80 9.88
CA LYS A 149 -7.97 -7.67 8.96
C LYS A 149 -7.46 -7.37 7.55
N PRO A 150 -7.33 -8.38 6.68
CA PRO A 150 -6.90 -8.15 5.30
C PRO A 150 -7.99 -7.43 4.50
N ALA A 151 -7.63 -6.92 3.33
CA ALA A 151 -8.60 -6.47 2.34
C ALA A 151 -9.50 -7.64 1.90
N SER A 152 -10.76 -7.35 1.62
CA SER A 152 -11.75 -8.39 1.25
C SER A 152 -11.49 -9.01 -0.12
N THR A 153 -10.74 -8.34 -0.98
CA THR A 153 -10.40 -8.79 -2.34
C THR A 153 -9.15 -9.65 -2.41
N THR A 154 -8.31 -9.63 -1.35
CA THR A 154 -7.03 -10.37 -1.32
C THR A 154 -6.78 -11.08 0.02
N PRO A 155 -7.72 -11.92 0.50
CA PRO A 155 -7.58 -12.58 1.79
C PRO A 155 -6.73 -13.86 1.75
N VAL A 156 -6.52 -14.48 0.58
CA VAL A 156 -5.86 -15.80 0.48
C VAL A 156 -4.36 -15.68 0.73
N VAL A 157 -3.70 -14.69 0.13
CA VAL A 157 -2.27 -14.43 0.39
C VAL A 157 -2.03 -14.07 1.86
N ALA A 158 -2.96 -13.33 2.48
CA ALA A 158 -2.88 -13.01 3.90
C ALA A 158 -3.00 -14.26 4.79
N TYR A 159 -3.90 -15.18 4.46
CA TYR A 159 -4.01 -16.45 5.16
C TYR A 159 -2.73 -17.31 5.01
N LYS A 160 -2.16 -17.37 3.81
CA LYS A 160 -0.89 -18.06 3.57
C LYS A 160 0.27 -17.48 4.37
N PHE A 161 0.25 -16.20 4.64
CA PHE A 161 1.23 -15.57 5.54
C PHE A 161 1.06 -16.02 6.99
N ILE A 162 -0.17 -16.21 7.47
CA ILE A 162 -0.40 -16.78 8.82
C ILE A 162 0.20 -18.18 8.94
N GLU A 163 0.00 -19.05 7.94
CA GLU A 163 0.62 -20.39 7.91
C GLU A 163 2.16 -20.31 8.02
N VAL A 164 2.78 -19.33 7.36
CA VAL A 164 4.25 -19.11 7.46
C VAL A 164 4.66 -18.68 8.87
N LEU A 165 3.90 -17.79 9.51
CA LEU A 165 4.21 -17.35 10.88
C LEU A 165 4.07 -18.49 11.89
N GLU A 166 3.07 -19.37 11.71
CA GLU A 166 2.90 -20.57 12.52
C GLU A 166 4.08 -21.55 12.31
N GLU A 167 4.47 -21.82 11.05
CA GLU A 167 5.65 -22.65 10.72
C GLU A 167 6.94 -22.08 11.30
N ALA A 168 7.07 -20.75 11.36
CA ALA A 168 8.21 -20.06 11.96
C ALA A 168 8.24 -20.12 13.50
N GLY A 169 7.18 -20.61 14.13
CA GLY A 169 7.07 -20.78 15.59
C GLY A 169 6.43 -19.59 16.31
N LEU A 170 5.65 -18.75 15.63
CA LEU A 170 4.86 -17.72 16.30
C LEU A 170 3.79 -18.40 17.19
N PRO A 171 3.65 -18.04 18.49
CA PRO A 171 2.67 -18.67 19.35
C PRO A 171 1.23 -18.32 18.93
N ALA A 172 0.32 -19.28 19.12
CA ALA A 172 -1.11 -19.09 18.86
C ALA A 172 -1.64 -17.87 19.64
N GLY A 173 -2.48 -17.06 19.01
CA GLY A 173 -3.04 -15.85 19.57
C GLY A 173 -2.16 -14.61 19.49
N ALA A 174 -0.87 -14.73 19.12
CA ALA A 174 -0.03 -13.56 18.86
C ALA A 174 -0.49 -12.78 17.61
N VAL A 175 -0.90 -13.51 16.56
CA VAL A 175 -1.62 -12.96 15.42
C VAL A 175 -2.95 -13.69 15.27
N ASN A 176 -4.03 -12.93 14.97
CA ASN A 176 -5.38 -13.46 14.81
C ASN A 176 -5.93 -12.97 13.46
N PHE A 177 -6.23 -13.87 12.56
CA PHE A 177 -6.74 -13.58 11.23
C PHE A 177 -8.25 -13.34 11.27
N VAL A 178 -8.69 -12.11 10.95
CA VAL A 178 -10.08 -11.66 11.08
C VAL A 178 -10.57 -11.04 9.76
N PRO A 179 -10.74 -11.84 8.70
CA PRO A 179 -11.23 -11.35 7.42
C PRO A 179 -12.73 -10.99 7.53
N GLY A 180 -13.09 -9.80 7.09
CA GLY A 180 -14.47 -9.34 7.17
C GLY A 180 -14.66 -7.96 6.56
N SER A 181 -15.92 -7.48 6.56
CA SER A 181 -16.22 -6.15 6.04
C SER A 181 -15.66 -5.05 6.93
N GLY A 182 -15.35 -3.89 6.31
CA GLY A 182 -14.90 -2.72 7.06
C GLY A 182 -15.94 -2.22 8.06
N ALA A 183 -17.20 -2.17 7.62
CA ALA A 183 -18.30 -1.63 8.41
C ALA A 183 -18.71 -2.52 9.60
N GLU A 184 -18.57 -3.84 9.48
CA GLU A 184 -18.98 -4.76 10.54
C GLU A 184 -17.83 -5.09 11.49
N VAL A 185 -16.75 -5.63 10.93
CA VAL A 185 -15.59 -6.12 11.70
C VAL A 185 -14.57 -5.01 11.94
N GLY A 186 -14.28 -4.22 10.90
CA GLY A 186 -13.29 -3.14 11.00
C GLY A 186 -13.67 -2.10 12.05
N ASP A 187 -14.88 -1.56 11.96
CA ASP A 187 -15.37 -0.57 12.92
C ASP A 187 -15.43 -1.13 14.36
N TYR A 188 -15.90 -2.38 14.52
CA TYR A 188 -15.92 -3.06 15.82
C TYR A 188 -14.53 -3.13 16.45
N LEU A 189 -13.51 -3.54 15.68
CA LEU A 189 -12.14 -3.64 16.17
C LEU A 189 -11.53 -2.27 16.49
N VAL A 190 -11.83 -1.25 15.71
CA VAL A 190 -11.36 0.13 15.95
C VAL A 190 -11.96 0.68 17.24
N ASP A 191 -13.25 0.46 17.49
CA ASP A 191 -13.95 0.96 18.67
C ASP A 191 -13.61 0.18 19.94
N HIS A 192 -13.18 -1.08 19.81
CA HIS A 192 -13.00 -1.98 20.94
C HIS A 192 -12.11 -1.37 22.05
N PRO A 193 -12.52 -1.39 23.34
CA PRO A 193 -11.80 -0.71 24.42
C PRO A 193 -10.38 -1.26 24.66
N LYS A 194 -10.10 -2.52 24.32
CA LYS A 194 -8.76 -3.11 24.43
C LYS A 194 -7.83 -2.80 23.27
N THR A 195 -8.31 -2.20 22.18
CA THR A 195 -7.47 -1.75 21.08
C THR A 195 -6.54 -0.64 21.51
N ARG A 196 -5.23 -0.83 21.36
CA ARG A 196 -4.19 0.12 21.76
C ARG A 196 -3.73 1.00 20.60
N PHE A 197 -3.63 0.41 19.43
CA PHE A 197 -3.24 1.12 18.20
C PHE A 197 -3.87 0.46 16.98
N ILE A 198 -4.01 1.26 15.94
CA ILE A 198 -4.47 0.83 14.63
C ILE A 198 -3.38 1.17 13.63
N SER A 199 -2.94 0.21 12.83
CA SER A 199 -2.09 0.41 11.66
C SER A 199 -2.93 0.15 10.42
N PHE A 200 -3.19 1.20 9.68
CA PHE A 200 -4.09 1.21 8.53
C PHE A 200 -3.33 1.65 7.28
N THR A 201 -3.56 0.96 6.18
CA THR A 201 -3.22 1.43 4.84
C THR A 201 -4.41 1.22 3.92
N GLY A 202 -4.85 2.28 3.23
CA GLY A 202 -6.00 2.25 2.34
C GLY A 202 -6.45 3.62 1.87
N SER A 203 -7.74 3.78 1.55
CA SER A 203 -8.26 5.06 1.05
C SER A 203 -8.28 6.14 2.13
N ARG A 204 -8.15 7.42 1.68
CA ARG A 204 -8.20 8.61 2.53
C ARG A 204 -9.47 8.65 3.40
N ASP A 205 -10.63 8.41 2.80
CA ASP A 205 -11.92 8.49 3.51
C ASP A 205 -12.02 7.45 4.63
N VAL A 206 -11.54 6.23 4.40
CA VAL A 206 -11.51 5.19 5.43
C VAL A 206 -10.49 5.52 6.52
N GLY A 207 -9.31 6.04 6.16
CA GLY A 207 -8.29 6.46 7.14
C GLY A 207 -8.79 7.58 8.06
N LEU A 208 -9.42 8.61 7.50
CA LEU A 208 -10.03 9.70 8.27
C LEU A 208 -11.16 9.20 9.18
N ARG A 209 -12.01 8.29 8.67
CA ARG A 209 -13.06 7.64 9.47
C ARG A 209 -12.48 6.84 10.64
N ILE A 210 -11.43 6.06 10.41
CA ILE A 210 -10.75 5.30 11.47
C ILE A 210 -10.20 6.24 12.53
N ASN A 211 -9.53 7.31 12.13
CA ASN A 211 -8.98 8.30 13.05
C ASN A 211 -10.07 8.96 13.90
N GLN A 212 -11.17 9.36 13.28
CA GLN A 212 -12.32 9.92 13.97
C GLN A 212 -12.91 8.93 14.99
N ARG A 213 -13.12 7.67 14.63
CA ARG A 213 -13.65 6.63 15.53
C ARG A 213 -12.69 6.33 16.69
N ALA A 214 -11.40 6.21 16.39
CA ALA A 214 -10.38 5.92 17.39
C ALA A 214 -10.23 7.04 18.45
N SER A 215 -10.61 8.27 18.11
CA SER A 215 -10.60 9.40 19.06
C SER A 215 -11.73 9.37 20.09
N VAL A 216 -12.77 8.57 19.86
CA VAL A 216 -13.88 8.41 20.81
C VAL A 216 -13.47 7.45 21.93
N LEU A 217 -13.65 7.90 23.16
CA LEU A 217 -13.39 7.08 24.34
C LEU A 217 -14.58 6.12 24.57
N ASN A 218 -14.30 4.83 24.58
CA ASN A 218 -15.30 3.79 24.82
C ASN A 218 -15.27 3.31 26.28
N ASP A 219 -16.39 2.77 26.76
CA ASP A 219 -16.49 2.24 28.14
C ASP A 219 -15.43 1.18 28.41
N GLY A 220 -14.71 1.32 29.53
CA GLY A 220 -13.61 0.44 29.91
C GLY A 220 -12.27 0.76 29.24
N GLN A 221 -12.21 1.73 28.34
CA GLN A 221 -10.96 2.19 27.74
C GLN A 221 -10.23 3.17 28.69
N ILE A 222 -8.99 2.86 29.05
CA ILE A 222 -8.17 3.66 29.98
C ILE A 222 -6.96 4.33 29.31
N TRP A 223 -6.92 4.38 27.97
CA TRP A 223 -5.83 4.95 27.18
C TRP A 223 -6.36 5.65 25.93
N ILE A 224 -5.54 6.50 25.34
CA ILE A 224 -5.76 7.06 24.02
C ILE A 224 -5.21 6.07 22.98
N LYS A 225 -6.03 5.69 21.99
CA LYS A 225 -5.62 4.85 20.88
C LYS A 225 -4.68 5.62 19.96
N ARG A 226 -3.66 4.93 19.45
CA ARG A 226 -2.77 5.49 18.42
C ARG A 226 -3.24 5.05 17.05
N VAL A 227 -3.25 5.95 16.08
CA VAL A 227 -3.56 5.66 14.68
C VAL A 227 -2.33 5.97 13.83
N ILE A 228 -1.87 4.97 13.09
CA ILE A 228 -0.90 5.08 12.02
C ILE A 228 -1.69 4.82 10.74
N ALA A 229 -1.85 5.85 9.92
CA ALA A 229 -2.68 5.78 8.72
C ALA A 229 -1.88 6.21 7.49
N GLU A 230 -1.61 5.24 6.62
CA GLU A 230 -1.11 5.46 5.27
C GLU A 230 -2.29 5.46 4.31
N MET A 231 -2.41 6.51 3.51
CA MET A 231 -3.59 6.74 2.66
C MET A 231 -3.18 6.86 1.19
N GLY A 232 -4.05 7.42 0.38
CA GLY A 232 -3.82 7.62 -1.04
C GLY A 232 -2.80 8.70 -1.36
N GLY A 233 -2.54 8.87 -2.65
CA GLY A 233 -1.64 9.86 -3.22
C GLY A 233 -2.18 10.48 -4.49
N LYS A 234 -1.62 11.63 -4.85
CA LYS A 234 -1.80 12.29 -6.14
C LYS A 234 -0.43 12.76 -6.64
N ASP A 235 0.44 11.78 -6.81
CA ASP A 235 1.87 12.00 -6.96
C ASP A 235 2.24 12.54 -8.33
N THR A 236 3.29 13.36 -8.34
CA THR A 236 3.66 14.16 -9.50
C THR A 236 5.12 13.91 -9.90
N ILE A 237 5.36 13.78 -11.20
CA ILE A 237 6.70 13.96 -11.78
C ILE A 237 6.73 15.35 -12.41
N VAL A 238 7.64 16.19 -11.91
CA VAL A 238 7.96 17.50 -12.49
C VAL A 238 9.11 17.32 -13.48
N VAL A 239 8.94 17.84 -14.70
CA VAL A 239 9.96 17.81 -15.75
C VAL A 239 10.42 19.23 -16.05
N ASP A 240 11.67 19.52 -15.70
CA ASP A 240 12.32 20.80 -15.95
C ASP A 240 12.81 20.90 -17.42
N LYS A 241 13.03 22.13 -17.91
CA LYS A 241 13.56 22.37 -19.24
C LYS A 241 14.95 21.77 -19.49
N GLU A 242 15.73 21.57 -18.41
CA GLU A 242 17.08 20.98 -18.46
C GLU A 242 17.05 19.46 -18.16
N ALA A 243 15.89 18.81 -18.31
CA ALA A 243 15.73 17.39 -18.06
C ALA A 243 16.31 16.52 -19.19
N ASP A 244 16.72 15.30 -18.84
CA ASP A 244 16.82 14.22 -19.83
C ASP A 244 15.40 13.80 -20.22
N LEU A 245 14.97 14.15 -21.42
CA LEU A 245 13.59 13.98 -21.89
C LEU A 245 13.22 12.51 -22.08
N GLU A 246 14.17 11.67 -22.48
CA GLU A 246 13.92 10.23 -22.62
C GLU A 246 13.71 9.60 -21.24
N LEU A 247 14.57 9.91 -20.27
CA LEU A 247 14.41 9.47 -18.89
C LEU A 247 13.09 9.97 -18.30
N ALA A 248 12.70 11.22 -18.59
CA ALA A 248 11.45 11.80 -18.12
C ALA A 248 10.23 11.02 -18.64
N ALA A 249 10.15 10.80 -19.95
CA ALA A 249 9.05 10.07 -20.57
C ALA A 249 8.96 8.61 -20.07
N GLN A 250 10.10 7.90 -20.00
CA GLN A 250 10.16 6.54 -19.47
C GLN A 250 9.73 6.47 -18.00
N SER A 251 10.15 7.43 -17.17
CA SER A 251 9.79 7.50 -15.76
C SER A 251 8.31 7.74 -15.55
N ILE A 252 7.71 8.66 -16.33
CA ILE A 252 6.27 8.93 -16.31
C ILE A 252 5.50 7.64 -16.65
N VAL A 253 5.81 7.01 -17.78
CA VAL A 253 5.09 5.82 -18.26
C VAL A 253 5.22 4.65 -17.30
N LYS A 254 6.45 4.35 -16.84
CA LYS A 254 6.70 3.26 -15.89
C LYS A 254 6.00 3.48 -14.57
N SER A 255 6.04 4.71 -14.03
CA SER A 255 5.44 5.04 -12.73
C SER A 255 3.91 5.15 -12.81
N ALA A 256 3.36 5.65 -13.92
CA ALA A 256 1.92 5.78 -14.10
C ALA A 256 1.21 4.44 -14.32
N PHE A 257 1.86 3.49 -15.00
CA PHE A 257 1.20 2.30 -15.50
C PHE A 257 1.69 0.99 -14.87
N GLY A 258 2.78 0.99 -14.10
CA GLY A 258 3.19 -0.16 -13.29
C GLY A 258 2.04 -0.62 -12.38
N PHE A 259 1.74 -1.92 -12.37
CA PHE A 259 0.58 -2.49 -11.69
C PHE A 259 -0.75 -1.76 -12.03
N SER A 260 -0.92 -1.35 -13.30
CA SER A 260 -2.11 -0.64 -13.77
C SER A 260 -2.45 0.63 -12.98
N GLY A 261 -1.43 1.36 -12.51
CA GLY A 261 -1.61 2.60 -11.74
C GLY A 261 -2.23 2.42 -10.34
N GLN A 262 -2.35 1.19 -9.86
CA GLN A 262 -2.99 0.86 -8.58
C GLN A 262 -2.00 0.95 -7.40
N LYS A 263 -1.23 2.03 -7.37
CA LYS A 263 -0.28 2.33 -6.29
C LYS A 263 -0.58 3.70 -5.70
N CYS A 264 -0.53 3.82 -4.38
CA CYS A 264 -0.62 5.12 -3.71
C CYS A 264 0.49 6.08 -4.17
N SER A 265 1.64 5.54 -4.60
CA SER A 265 2.83 6.26 -5.10
C SER A 265 2.93 6.32 -6.63
N ALA A 266 1.87 5.95 -7.39
CA ALA A 266 1.91 6.02 -8.86
C ALA A 266 1.94 7.48 -9.35
N CYS A 267 2.70 7.73 -10.42
CA CYS A 267 2.66 9.00 -11.13
C CYS A 267 1.28 9.18 -11.78
N SER A 268 0.38 9.87 -11.10
CA SER A 268 -0.95 10.17 -11.63
C SER A 268 -1.02 11.55 -12.29
N ARG A 269 0.01 12.38 -12.08
CA ARG A 269 0.19 13.68 -12.71
C ARG A 269 1.61 13.84 -13.23
N ALA A 270 1.77 14.45 -14.39
CA ALA A 270 3.05 15.00 -14.84
C ALA A 270 2.90 16.51 -15.06
N VAL A 271 3.84 17.28 -14.55
CA VAL A 271 3.88 18.74 -14.77
C VAL A 271 5.17 19.06 -15.51
N ILE A 272 5.02 19.55 -16.72
CA ILE A 272 6.12 19.70 -17.67
C ILE A 272 6.27 21.17 -18.04
N VAL A 273 7.49 21.70 -17.92
CA VAL A 273 7.80 23.08 -18.33
C VAL A 273 7.60 23.24 -19.85
N GLU A 274 7.03 24.37 -20.26
CA GLU A 274 6.55 24.60 -21.62
C GLU A 274 7.62 24.42 -22.72
N ASP A 275 8.88 24.72 -22.41
CA ASP A 275 10.00 24.58 -23.35
C ASP A 275 10.18 23.16 -23.91
N VAL A 276 9.82 22.14 -23.12
CA VAL A 276 10.01 20.70 -23.45
C VAL A 276 8.70 19.92 -23.50
N TYR A 277 7.57 20.58 -23.29
CA TYR A 277 6.26 19.97 -23.13
C TYR A 277 5.90 19.03 -24.27
N ASP A 278 5.87 19.55 -25.51
CA ASP A 278 5.43 18.79 -26.69
C ASP A 278 6.34 17.59 -26.97
N GLN A 279 7.66 17.73 -26.74
CA GLN A 279 8.62 16.65 -26.93
C GLN A 279 8.36 15.50 -25.94
N VAL A 280 8.15 15.83 -24.65
CA VAL A 280 7.88 14.83 -23.62
C VAL A 280 6.52 14.17 -23.82
N VAL A 281 5.46 14.95 -24.13
CA VAL A 281 4.11 14.41 -24.37
C VAL A 281 4.12 13.44 -25.55
N ASN A 282 4.73 13.80 -26.69
CA ASN A 282 4.83 12.92 -27.85
C ASN A 282 5.59 11.62 -27.51
N ARG A 283 6.66 11.72 -26.72
CA ARG A 283 7.42 10.53 -26.32
C ARG A 283 6.65 9.66 -25.33
N VAL A 284 5.90 10.24 -24.40
CA VAL A 284 4.99 9.52 -23.50
C VAL A 284 3.90 8.79 -24.29
N GLU A 285 3.33 9.43 -25.31
CA GLU A 285 2.34 8.80 -26.23
C GLU A 285 2.93 7.56 -26.93
N GLU A 286 4.10 7.70 -27.57
CA GLU A 286 4.77 6.58 -28.24
C GLU A 286 5.03 5.40 -27.28
N LEU A 287 5.61 5.68 -26.12
CA LEU A 287 5.92 4.66 -25.10
C LEU A 287 4.65 4.01 -24.55
N THR A 288 3.60 4.78 -24.32
CA THR A 288 2.32 4.27 -23.81
C THR A 288 1.65 3.33 -24.82
N ASN A 289 1.63 3.72 -26.12
CA ASN A 289 1.06 2.91 -27.20
C ASN A 289 1.86 1.61 -27.45
N ALA A 290 3.11 1.54 -27.02
CA ALA A 290 3.94 0.35 -27.11
C ALA A 290 3.75 -0.63 -25.92
N LEU A 291 3.01 -0.25 -24.86
CA LEU A 291 2.77 -1.12 -23.71
C LEU A 291 1.86 -2.29 -24.07
N THR A 292 2.20 -3.46 -23.54
CA THR A 292 1.38 -4.66 -23.64
C THR A 292 0.45 -4.79 -22.44
N VAL A 293 -0.84 -5.04 -22.68
CA VAL A 293 -1.85 -5.25 -21.66
C VAL A 293 -2.50 -6.62 -21.85
N GLY A 294 -2.52 -7.47 -20.81
CA GLY A 294 -3.08 -8.80 -20.95
C GLY A 294 -3.08 -9.64 -19.68
N ASP A 295 -3.14 -10.95 -19.86
CA ASP A 295 -3.14 -11.91 -18.75
C ASP A 295 -1.87 -11.72 -17.89
N PRO A 296 -1.99 -11.52 -16.57
CA PRO A 296 -0.84 -11.31 -15.68
C PRO A 296 0.09 -12.54 -15.59
N THR A 297 -0.35 -13.71 -16.04
CA THR A 297 0.49 -14.91 -16.09
C THR A 297 1.40 -14.96 -17.32
N ASP A 298 1.19 -14.10 -18.30
CA ASP A 298 2.05 -13.94 -19.46
C ASP A 298 3.13 -12.89 -19.17
N PHE A 299 4.39 -13.33 -19.17
CA PHE A 299 5.57 -12.49 -18.89
C PHE A 299 5.80 -11.35 -19.90
N SER A 300 5.19 -11.42 -21.08
CA SER A 300 5.30 -10.37 -22.09
C SER A 300 4.42 -9.15 -21.77
N ASN A 301 3.45 -9.27 -20.86
CA ASN A 301 2.56 -8.20 -20.50
C ASN A 301 3.16 -7.28 -19.42
N PHE A 302 3.27 -5.99 -19.74
CA PHE A 302 3.69 -4.97 -18.78
C PHE A 302 2.57 -4.63 -17.80
N MET A 303 1.34 -4.54 -18.28
CA MET A 303 0.13 -4.25 -17.49
C MET A 303 -0.84 -5.44 -17.52
N ALA A 304 -1.67 -5.49 -16.50
CA ALA A 304 -2.76 -6.46 -16.41
C ALA A 304 -4.07 -5.77 -16.03
N THR A 305 -4.83 -6.36 -15.14
CA THR A 305 -6.16 -5.89 -14.75
C THR A 305 -6.15 -4.93 -13.58
N VAL A 306 -7.24 -4.19 -13.43
CA VAL A 306 -7.60 -3.58 -12.15
C VAL A 306 -8.29 -4.61 -11.26
N ILE A 307 -8.41 -4.31 -9.96
CA ILE A 307 -8.70 -5.33 -8.92
C ILE A 307 -10.11 -5.92 -9.01
N ASP A 308 -11.12 -5.10 -9.26
CA ASP A 308 -12.53 -5.53 -9.25
C ASP A 308 -13.44 -4.63 -10.11
N GLN A 309 -14.74 -4.96 -10.13
CA GLN A 309 -15.74 -4.22 -10.88
C GLN A 309 -15.91 -2.77 -10.38
N ALA A 310 -15.78 -2.54 -9.08
CA ALA A 310 -15.94 -1.19 -8.52
C ALA A 310 -14.78 -0.28 -8.97
N ALA A 311 -13.55 -0.79 -8.96
CA ALA A 311 -12.39 -0.10 -9.49
C ALA A 311 -12.53 0.14 -11.00
N PHE A 312 -12.94 -0.88 -11.77
CA PHE A 312 -13.17 -0.75 -13.21
C PHE A 312 -14.19 0.36 -13.52
N ASN A 313 -15.33 0.37 -12.85
CA ASN A 313 -16.39 1.37 -13.06
C ASN A 313 -15.90 2.79 -12.70
N LYS A 314 -15.22 2.93 -11.55
CA LYS A 314 -14.65 4.22 -11.13
C LYS A 314 -13.65 4.74 -12.17
N ILE A 315 -12.71 3.91 -12.61
CA ILE A 315 -11.67 4.33 -13.54
C ILE A 315 -12.24 4.71 -14.90
N THR A 316 -13.20 3.95 -15.42
CA THR A 316 -13.88 4.26 -16.69
C THR A 316 -14.69 5.56 -16.59
N GLU A 317 -15.34 5.85 -15.45
CA GLU A 317 -15.98 7.13 -15.20
C GLU A 317 -14.96 8.29 -15.26
N TYR A 318 -13.79 8.15 -14.62
CA TYR A 318 -12.75 9.18 -14.69
C TYR A 318 -12.13 9.34 -16.08
N ILE A 319 -12.09 8.28 -16.89
CA ILE A 319 -11.70 8.40 -18.29
C ILE A 319 -12.70 9.27 -19.07
N GLU A 320 -14.00 9.09 -18.85
CA GLU A 320 -15.02 9.93 -19.48
C GLU A 320 -14.96 11.41 -18.99
N ILE A 321 -14.72 11.63 -17.70
CA ILE A 321 -14.46 12.97 -17.16
C ILE A 321 -13.24 13.59 -17.84
N GLY A 322 -12.15 12.84 -17.93
CA GLY A 322 -10.89 13.30 -18.53
C GLY A 322 -11.04 13.72 -20.02
N LYS A 323 -11.91 13.06 -20.78
CA LYS A 323 -12.22 13.47 -22.16
C LYS A 323 -12.82 14.90 -22.25
N GLY A 324 -13.44 15.37 -21.17
CA GLY A 324 -13.94 16.74 -21.06
C GLY A 324 -12.94 17.73 -20.45
N GLU A 325 -11.85 17.25 -19.84
CA GLU A 325 -10.89 18.09 -19.10
C GLU A 325 -9.51 18.20 -19.78
N GLY A 326 -9.22 17.37 -20.78
CA GLY A 326 -7.97 17.40 -21.50
C GLY A 326 -8.02 16.69 -22.84
N ARG A 327 -6.92 16.76 -23.58
CA ARG A 327 -6.77 16.09 -24.87
C ARG A 327 -6.33 14.63 -24.63
N LEU A 328 -7.17 13.66 -25.01
CA LEU A 328 -6.81 12.24 -24.98
C LEU A 328 -5.69 11.96 -26.00
N VAL A 329 -4.54 11.50 -25.54
CA VAL A 329 -3.36 11.20 -26.40
C VAL A 329 -3.17 9.71 -26.58
N ALA A 330 -3.49 8.90 -25.59
CA ALA A 330 -3.38 7.43 -25.68
C ALA A 330 -4.47 6.75 -24.83
N GLY A 331 -4.84 5.53 -25.19
CA GLY A 331 -5.77 4.69 -24.43
C GLY A 331 -7.23 5.12 -24.51
N GLY A 332 -7.86 5.31 -23.36
CA GLY A 332 -9.26 5.76 -23.25
C GLY A 332 -10.31 4.68 -23.47
N THR A 333 -9.92 3.39 -23.47
CA THR A 333 -10.82 2.24 -23.64
C THR A 333 -10.64 1.20 -22.52
N ALA A 334 -11.67 0.39 -22.30
CA ALA A 334 -11.65 -0.66 -21.29
C ALA A 334 -12.54 -1.83 -21.73
N ASP A 335 -12.23 -3.04 -21.24
CA ASP A 335 -12.99 -4.26 -21.52
C ASP A 335 -13.10 -5.12 -20.25
N ASP A 336 -14.33 -5.41 -19.83
CA ASP A 336 -14.62 -6.26 -18.68
C ASP A 336 -15.31 -7.59 -19.04
N SER A 337 -15.28 -7.98 -20.32
CA SER A 337 -15.93 -9.19 -20.81
C SER A 337 -15.36 -10.48 -20.20
N VAL A 338 -14.04 -10.56 -19.95
CA VAL A 338 -13.35 -11.70 -19.35
C VAL A 338 -12.78 -11.35 -17.98
N GLY A 339 -12.11 -10.23 -17.89
CA GLY A 339 -11.46 -9.66 -16.69
C GLY A 339 -11.55 -8.14 -16.74
N TYR A 340 -11.04 -7.47 -15.74
CA TYR A 340 -11.14 -6.01 -15.60
C TYR A 340 -9.97 -5.28 -16.26
N PHE A 341 -9.94 -5.24 -17.60
CA PHE A 341 -8.85 -4.63 -18.37
C PHE A 341 -9.15 -3.17 -18.71
N VAL A 342 -8.25 -2.27 -18.35
CA VAL A 342 -8.29 -0.84 -18.70
C VAL A 342 -6.99 -0.50 -19.43
N GLN A 343 -7.11 0.13 -20.61
CA GLN A 343 -5.94 0.55 -21.37
C GLN A 343 -5.21 1.71 -20.67
N PRO A 344 -3.86 1.76 -20.75
CA PRO A 344 -3.10 2.88 -20.21
C PRO A 344 -3.55 4.17 -20.92
N THR A 345 -3.98 5.14 -20.13
CA THR A 345 -4.66 6.33 -20.64
C THR A 345 -3.89 7.60 -20.28
N VAL A 346 -3.61 8.42 -21.28
CA VAL A 346 -2.88 9.68 -21.13
C VAL A 346 -3.77 10.85 -21.59
N PHE A 347 -3.94 11.82 -20.71
CA PHE A 347 -4.54 13.12 -21.02
C PHE A 347 -3.47 14.20 -20.98
N ALA A 348 -3.34 14.97 -22.06
CA ALA A 348 -2.49 16.15 -22.15
C ALA A 348 -3.32 17.43 -22.14
N ASP A 349 -2.65 18.56 -22.00
CA ASP A 349 -3.25 19.90 -21.98
C ASP A 349 -4.31 20.05 -20.89
N VAL A 350 -4.08 19.42 -19.74
CA VAL A 350 -5.01 19.41 -18.60
C VAL A 350 -4.76 20.63 -17.73
N GLU A 351 -5.82 21.36 -17.42
CA GLU A 351 -5.73 22.49 -16.47
C GLU A 351 -5.40 22.01 -15.06
N PRO A 352 -4.54 22.71 -14.30
CA PRO A 352 -4.14 22.31 -12.94
C PRO A 352 -5.32 22.14 -11.98
N SER A 353 -6.45 22.83 -12.20
CA SER A 353 -7.66 22.76 -11.38
C SER A 353 -8.61 21.61 -11.73
N ALA A 354 -8.36 20.89 -12.82
CA ALA A 354 -9.21 19.80 -13.31
C ALA A 354 -9.35 18.66 -12.29
N ARG A 355 -10.46 17.95 -12.29
CA ARG A 355 -10.73 16.84 -11.37
C ARG A 355 -9.68 15.73 -11.52
N ILE A 356 -9.31 15.39 -12.77
CA ILE A 356 -8.27 14.36 -13.02
C ILE A 356 -6.86 14.78 -12.57
N MET A 357 -6.64 16.07 -12.27
CA MET A 357 -5.41 16.58 -11.63
C MET A 357 -5.49 16.58 -10.09
N LYS A 358 -6.69 16.56 -9.49
CA LYS A 358 -6.88 16.71 -8.04
C LYS A 358 -7.30 15.42 -7.36
N GLU A 359 -8.18 14.65 -7.97
CA GLU A 359 -8.80 13.48 -7.36
C GLU A 359 -7.99 12.20 -7.63
N GLU A 360 -7.90 11.32 -6.64
CA GLU A 360 -7.23 10.02 -6.78
C GLU A 360 -8.08 9.05 -7.60
N ILE A 361 -7.60 8.67 -8.78
CA ILE A 361 -8.26 7.71 -9.69
C ILE A 361 -7.96 6.26 -9.26
N PHE A 362 -6.71 5.99 -8.91
CA PHE A 362 -6.18 4.68 -8.53
C PHE A 362 -6.28 3.65 -9.67
N GLY A 363 -5.90 4.06 -10.85
CA GLY A 363 -5.96 3.28 -12.09
C GLY A 363 -4.98 3.80 -13.14
N PRO A 364 -4.91 3.18 -14.33
CA PRO A 364 -3.92 3.49 -15.35
C PRO A 364 -4.26 4.77 -16.14
N VAL A 365 -4.34 5.88 -15.43
CA VAL A 365 -4.67 7.20 -15.99
C VAL A 365 -3.65 8.22 -15.48
N VAL A 366 -2.98 8.91 -16.40
CA VAL A 366 -2.09 10.04 -16.09
C VAL A 366 -2.58 11.31 -16.77
N ALA A 367 -2.58 12.40 -16.00
CA ALA A 367 -2.91 13.74 -16.48
C ALA A 367 -1.63 14.58 -16.59
N ILE A 368 -1.44 15.25 -17.73
CA ILE A 368 -0.24 16.07 -18.01
C ILE A 368 -0.66 17.53 -18.11
N ALA A 369 -0.09 18.36 -17.24
CA ALA A 369 -0.27 19.80 -17.24
C ALA A 369 1.02 20.50 -17.70
N LYS A 370 0.84 21.66 -18.34
CA LYS A 370 1.93 22.54 -18.77
C LYS A 370 2.20 23.59 -17.69
N ALA A 371 3.46 23.88 -17.42
CA ALA A 371 3.89 24.99 -16.57
C ALA A 371 4.77 25.95 -17.38
N LYS A 372 4.65 27.25 -17.11
CA LYS A 372 5.49 28.28 -17.79
C LYS A 372 6.96 28.20 -17.42
N ASP A 373 7.25 27.78 -16.19
CA ASP A 373 8.58 27.69 -15.61
C ASP A 373 8.61 26.65 -14.48
N PHE A 374 9.81 26.40 -13.93
CA PHE A 374 10.01 25.44 -12.84
C PHE A 374 9.27 25.83 -11.57
N ASP A 375 9.23 27.11 -11.20
CA ASP A 375 8.56 27.57 -9.98
C ASP A 375 7.06 27.29 -10.05
N GLN A 376 6.42 27.60 -11.17
CA GLN A 376 5.01 27.26 -11.38
C GLN A 376 4.79 25.74 -11.40
N ALA A 377 5.72 24.96 -11.94
CA ALA A 377 5.61 23.51 -11.92
C ALA A 377 5.58 22.97 -10.48
N ILE A 378 6.39 23.51 -9.57
CA ILE A 378 6.37 23.17 -8.16
C ILE A 378 5.07 23.63 -7.47
N GLU A 379 4.56 24.82 -7.79
CA GLU A 379 3.26 25.28 -7.28
C GLU A 379 2.13 24.32 -7.67
N ILE A 380 2.06 23.91 -8.94
CA ILE A 380 1.07 22.95 -9.43
C ILE A 380 1.26 21.58 -8.75
N ALA A 381 2.49 21.12 -8.59
CA ALA A 381 2.80 19.84 -7.93
C ALA A 381 2.28 19.81 -6.48
N ASN A 382 2.41 20.93 -5.75
CA ASN A 382 1.96 21.04 -4.36
C ASN A 382 0.48 21.36 -4.19
N ASP A 383 -0.23 21.74 -5.26
CA ASP A 383 -1.66 22.05 -5.20
C ASP A 383 -2.52 20.78 -5.20
N THR A 384 -2.47 20.06 -4.08
CA THR A 384 -3.22 18.81 -3.84
C THR A 384 -3.48 18.61 -2.35
N GLU A 385 -4.50 17.84 -2.00
CA GLU A 385 -4.78 17.41 -0.62
C GLU A 385 -3.91 16.22 -0.16
N TYR A 386 -3.08 15.68 -1.05
CA TYR A 386 -2.19 14.55 -0.79
C TYR A 386 -0.74 15.03 -0.65
N GLY A 387 0.13 14.18 -0.12
CA GLY A 387 1.53 14.53 0.10
C GLY A 387 2.42 13.31 0.33
N LEU A 388 2.21 12.23 -0.44
CA LEU A 388 2.92 10.98 -0.23
C LEU A 388 4.30 10.97 -0.87
N THR A 389 4.37 11.19 -2.20
CA THR A 389 5.63 11.14 -2.94
C THR A 389 5.61 12.10 -4.14
N GLY A 390 6.77 12.36 -4.70
CA GLY A 390 6.96 13.16 -5.89
C GLY A 390 8.38 13.01 -6.44
N ALA A 391 8.58 13.42 -7.68
CA ALA A 391 9.89 13.42 -8.31
C ALA A 391 10.10 14.67 -9.17
N VAL A 392 11.36 15.05 -9.30
CA VAL A 392 11.81 16.10 -10.23
C VAL A 392 12.85 15.50 -11.14
N ILE A 393 12.71 15.73 -12.43
CA ILE A 393 13.72 15.33 -13.43
C ILE A 393 14.35 16.59 -14.02
N THR A 394 15.62 16.77 -13.68
CA THR A 394 16.45 17.90 -14.12
C THR A 394 17.93 17.51 -14.06
N THR A 395 18.75 18.10 -14.90
CA THR A 395 20.21 18.06 -14.77
C THR A 395 20.77 19.26 -14.02
N ASN A 396 19.93 20.25 -13.71
CA ASN A 396 20.28 21.41 -12.93
C ASN A 396 20.25 21.07 -11.42
N ARG A 397 21.38 21.20 -10.76
CA ARG A 397 21.52 20.89 -9.32
C ARG A 397 20.98 21.98 -8.38
N VAL A 398 20.58 23.11 -8.94
CA VAL A 398 20.03 24.25 -8.18
C VAL A 398 18.51 24.15 -8.06
N ASN A 399 17.87 23.58 -9.09
CA ASN A 399 16.43 23.31 -9.13
C ASN A 399 16.05 22.06 -8.35
#